data_e9191415df9d957bf156a8f104e23dee
#
_entry.id   e9191415df9d957bf156a8f104e23dee
#
_cell.length_a   1.000
_cell.length_b   1.000
_cell.length_c   1.000
_cell.angle_alpha   90.00
_cell.angle_beta   90.00
_cell.angle_gamma   90.00
#
_symmetry.space_group_name_H-M   'P 1'
#
loop_
_entity.id
_entity.type
_entity.pdbx_description
1 polymer ?
#
loop_
_entity_poly.entity_id
_entity_poly.type
_entity_poly.pdbx_seq_one_letter_code
_entity_poly.pdbx_strand_id
1 'polypeptide(L)'
;MNRDTGISTVSAFLRWVDLARRPYLPAIAVTLLLFMLNGFLQPKTLRPVSIVADISTYLPMILLAVGQTYVVLASDIDLSVGSIISLVNVVTVSVMAALGGSLGAIIAGIFVGIAVGIVCGAFNGFCVAVLRFQPIVSTFASGIVFAGIALWILPAAGLAAPDAYWETYGENLAGIPFVLWILAALGIAVAVIAQLVFARSLLAVGGNIQSAYQSGLPVARLRVRAYILCGLFSALSALCLTGDTASGDPLLGAKMTLGSVAAVVLGGTALSGGRGNPLGSIFGAVILGLIGSVVFFAGVPFEYQNLVQGLIVLAALAGGVTVARR
;
A
#
# COMPACT_ATOMS: atom_id res chain seq x y z
N MET A 1 -20.57 25.06 45.51
CA MET A 1 -19.97 25.66 44.29
C MET A 1 -18.68 24.95 43.96
N ASN A 2 -18.45 24.61 42.71
CA ASN A 2 -17.32 23.88 42.08
C ASN A 2 -17.22 22.37 42.32
N ARG A 3 -18.08 21.60 41.60
CA ARG A 3 -17.85 20.17 41.34
C ARG A 3 -17.60 19.83 39.84
N ASP A 4 -17.53 20.83 38.95
CA ASP A 4 -17.49 20.58 37.49
C ASP A 4 -16.10 20.50 36.86
N THR A 5 -15.03 20.85 37.59
CA THR A 5 -13.66 20.85 37.04
C THR A 5 -13.00 19.48 37.05
N GLY A 6 -13.44 18.53 37.88
CA GLY A 6 -12.86 17.18 37.94
C GLY A 6 -13.30 16.25 36.81
N ILE A 7 -14.54 16.43 36.30
CA ILE A 7 -15.12 15.56 35.27
C ILE A 7 -14.50 15.84 33.90
N SER A 8 -14.13 17.10 33.61
CA SER A 8 -13.52 17.49 32.33
C SER A 8 -12.10 16.96 32.17
N THR A 9 -11.30 16.96 33.24
CA THR A 9 -9.92 16.45 33.23
C THR A 9 -9.85 14.92 33.15
N VAL A 10 -10.74 14.21 33.82
CA VAL A 10 -10.82 12.74 33.73
C VAL A 10 -11.32 12.31 32.36
N SER A 11 -12.29 13.01 31.77
CA SER A 11 -12.77 12.72 30.41
C SER A 11 -11.73 13.06 29.34
N ALA A 12 -10.94 14.11 29.53
CA ALA A 12 -9.81 14.45 28.67
C ALA A 12 -8.67 13.43 28.79
N PHE A 13 -8.34 12.98 30.01
CA PHE A 13 -7.34 11.94 30.25
C PHE A 13 -7.78 10.59 29.66
N LEU A 14 -9.04 10.18 29.82
CA LEU A 14 -9.57 8.95 29.24
C LEU A 14 -9.59 9.02 27.70
N ARG A 15 -9.94 10.17 27.11
CA ARG A 15 -9.78 10.39 25.65
C ARG A 15 -8.34 10.32 25.19
N TRP A 16 -7.40 10.83 25.99
CA TRP A 16 -5.96 10.76 25.69
C TRP A 16 -5.42 9.32 25.73
N VAL A 17 -5.86 8.54 26.73
CA VAL A 17 -5.52 7.10 26.86
C VAL A 17 -6.14 6.29 25.71
N ASP A 18 -7.34 6.62 25.30
CA ASP A 18 -8.04 5.95 24.19
C ASP A 18 -7.41 6.32 22.83
N LEU A 19 -6.97 7.58 22.67
CA LEU A 19 -6.14 8.01 21.53
C LEU A 19 -4.79 7.28 21.51
N ALA A 20 -4.09 7.18 22.64
CA ALA A 20 -2.78 6.53 22.74
C ALA A 20 -2.82 5.02 22.43
N ARG A 21 -3.99 4.38 22.52
CA ARG A 21 -4.20 2.96 22.18
C ARG A 21 -4.47 2.73 20.69
N ARG A 22 -4.53 3.78 19.85
CA ARG A 22 -4.76 3.60 18.41
C ARG A 22 -3.51 3.04 17.73
N PRO A 23 -3.62 1.92 16.99
CA PRO A 23 -2.46 1.18 16.48
C PRO A 23 -1.58 1.96 15.50
N TYR A 24 -2.08 3.05 14.91
CA TYR A 24 -1.35 3.88 13.95
C TYR A 24 -0.54 5.02 14.58
N LEU A 25 -0.74 5.36 15.85
CA LEU A 25 0.00 6.47 16.49
C LEU A 25 1.52 6.23 16.60
N PRO A 26 2.00 5.01 16.96
CA PRO A 26 3.43 4.72 16.91
C PRO A 26 4.02 4.93 15.51
N ALA A 27 3.30 4.55 14.45
CA ALA A 27 3.75 4.72 13.08
C ALA A 27 3.88 6.21 12.72
N ILE A 28 2.94 7.07 13.15
CA ILE A 28 3.05 8.53 12.98
C ILE A 28 4.28 9.06 13.70
N ALA A 29 4.52 8.67 14.96
CA ALA A 29 5.67 9.12 15.73
C ALA A 29 7.00 8.72 15.08
N VAL A 30 7.12 7.48 14.60
CA VAL A 30 8.30 6.99 13.87
C VAL A 30 8.48 7.74 12.55
N THR A 31 7.39 8.00 11.80
CA THR A 31 7.44 8.81 10.57
C THR A 31 8.00 10.19 10.83
N LEU A 32 7.50 10.89 11.86
CA LEU A 32 7.99 12.23 12.23
C LEU A 32 9.47 12.20 12.64
N LEU A 33 9.87 11.20 13.43
CA LEU A 33 11.27 11.03 13.84
C LEU A 33 12.18 10.82 12.63
N LEU A 34 11.82 9.93 11.71
CA LEU A 34 12.60 9.66 10.50
C LEU A 34 12.62 10.86 9.56
N PHE A 35 11.51 11.60 9.44
CA PHE A 35 11.45 12.82 8.65
C PHE A 35 12.40 13.90 9.21
N MET A 36 12.42 14.09 10.54
CA MET A 36 13.37 14.99 11.20
C MET A 36 14.82 14.54 11.00
N LEU A 37 15.08 13.23 11.10
CA LEU A 37 16.41 12.67 10.87
C LEU A 37 16.89 12.89 9.43
N ASN A 38 16.02 12.68 8.43
CA ASN A 38 16.32 12.99 7.03
C ASN A 38 16.62 14.49 6.85
N GLY A 39 15.82 15.38 7.45
CA GLY A 39 16.07 16.82 7.43
C GLY A 39 17.38 17.23 8.06
N PHE A 40 17.81 16.54 9.12
CA PHE A 40 19.11 16.77 9.76
C PHE A 40 20.27 16.31 8.88
N LEU A 41 20.17 15.13 8.24
CA LEU A 41 21.20 14.59 7.34
C LEU A 41 21.29 15.41 6.05
N GLN A 42 20.16 15.82 5.49
CA GLN A 42 20.07 16.57 4.24
C GLN A 42 18.98 17.65 4.31
N PRO A 43 19.33 18.90 4.68
CA PRO A 43 18.36 19.98 4.86
C PRO A 43 17.52 20.31 3.59
N LYS A 44 18.00 19.95 2.40
CA LYS A 44 17.26 20.15 1.16
C LYS A 44 15.98 19.29 1.09
N THR A 45 15.90 18.19 1.82
CA THR A 45 14.70 17.32 1.86
C THR A 45 13.49 18.01 2.48
N LEU A 46 13.70 19.05 3.30
CA LEU A 46 12.62 19.85 3.89
C LEU A 46 12.00 20.87 2.93
N ARG A 47 12.54 21.03 1.72
CA ARG A 47 11.96 21.94 0.73
C ARG A 47 10.64 21.38 0.20
N PRO A 48 9.61 22.21 -0.04
CA PRO A 48 8.32 21.74 -0.56
C PRO A 48 8.44 20.89 -1.83
N VAL A 49 9.32 21.26 -2.75
CA VAL A 49 9.57 20.50 -3.99
C VAL A 49 10.11 19.09 -3.68
N SER A 50 11.04 18.97 -2.73
CA SER A 50 11.59 17.67 -2.33
C SER A 50 10.56 16.80 -1.64
N ILE A 51 9.71 17.38 -0.78
CA ILE A 51 8.62 16.66 -0.12
C ILE A 51 7.62 16.12 -1.16
N VAL A 52 7.29 16.90 -2.19
CA VAL A 52 6.41 16.45 -3.29
C VAL A 52 7.07 15.31 -4.08
N ALA A 53 8.36 15.41 -4.38
CA ALA A 53 9.10 14.36 -5.06
C ALA A 53 9.14 13.05 -4.23
N ASP A 54 9.37 13.15 -2.92
CA ASP A 54 9.32 12.01 -2.01
C ASP A 54 7.93 11.37 -1.97
N ILE A 55 6.86 12.20 -1.93
CA ILE A 55 5.47 11.70 -2.00
C ILE A 55 5.24 10.99 -3.33
N SER A 56 5.70 11.52 -4.46
CA SER A 56 5.58 10.87 -5.77
C SER A 56 6.20 9.47 -5.77
N THR A 57 7.41 9.36 -5.25
CA THR A 57 8.16 8.09 -5.16
C THR A 57 7.54 7.10 -4.17
N TYR A 58 6.96 7.57 -3.06
CA TYR A 58 6.37 6.68 -2.05
C TYR A 58 4.91 6.30 -2.36
N LEU A 59 4.21 7.07 -3.18
CA LEU A 59 2.78 6.91 -3.48
C LEU A 59 2.42 5.50 -4.00
N PRO A 60 3.19 4.86 -4.91
CA PRO A 60 2.94 3.49 -5.32
C PRO A 60 2.93 2.50 -4.15
N MET A 61 3.90 2.60 -3.25
CA MET A 61 3.97 1.73 -2.06
C MET A 61 2.84 2.04 -1.07
N ILE A 62 2.45 3.30 -0.91
CA ILE A 62 1.32 3.72 -0.06
C ILE A 62 0.02 3.09 -0.55
N LEU A 63 -0.27 3.19 -1.86
CA LEU A 63 -1.45 2.59 -2.48
C LEU A 63 -1.46 1.06 -2.27
N LEU A 64 -0.34 0.41 -2.54
CA LEU A 64 -0.18 -1.03 -2.38
C LEU A 64 -0.40 -1.47 -0.94
N ALA A 65 0.21 -0.78 0.03
CA ALA A 65 0.08 -1.08 1.45
C ALA A 65 -1.37 -0.94 1.95
N VAL A 66 -2.11 0.06 1.46
CA VAL A 66 -3.53 0.22 1.76
C VAL A 66 -4.33 -0.96 1.23
N GLY A 67 -4.10 -1.40 -0.02
CA GLY A 67 -4.75 -2.58 -0.60
C GLY A 67 -4.45 -3.85 0.20
N GLN A 68 -3.17 -4.09 0.47
CA GLN A 68 -2.70 -5.24 1.24
C GLN A 68 -3.30 -5.27 2.66
N THR A 69 -3.55 -4.11 3.26
CA THR A 69 -4.17 -4.02 4.60
C THR A 69 -5.52 -4.73 4.63
N TYR A 70 -6.38 -4.57 3.63
CA TYR A 70 -7.69 -5.22 3.64
C TYR A 70 -7.61 -6.74 3.60
N VAL A 71 -6.61 -7.29 2.90
CA VAL A 71 -6.35 -8.74 2.89
C VAL A 71 -5.82 -9.19 4.24
N VAL A 72 -4.87 -8.46 4.83
CA VAL A 72 -4.31 -8.77 6.15
C VAL A 72 -5.36 -8.66 7.25
N LEU A 73 -6.27 -7.69 7.19
CA LEU A 73 -7.39 -7.59 8.13
C LEU A 73 -8.30 -8.82 8.10
N ALA A 74 -8.38 -9.56 6.99
CA ALA A 74 -9.10 -10.83 6.88
C ALA A 74 -8.30 -12.06 7.32
N SER A 75 -7.11 -11.89 7.94
CA SER A 75 -6.15 -12.95 8.30
C SER A 75 -5.50 -13.65 7.11
N ASP A 76 -5.43 -12.98 5.97
CA ASP A 76 -4.81 -13.48 4.75
C ASP A 76 -3.57 -12.64 4.40
N ILE A 77 -2.75 -13.14 3.47
CA ILE A 77 -1.63 -12.40 2.88
C ILE A 77 -1.66 -12.66 1.39
N ASP A 78 -1.59 -11.58 0.58
CA ASP A 78 -1.50 -11.68 -0.87
C ASP A 78 -0.04 -11.46 -1.31
N LEU A 79 0.61 -12.55 -1.73
CA LEU A 79 1.98 -12.50 -2.24
C LEU A 79 2.05 -12.23 -3.75
N SER A 80 0.92 -12.09 -4.44
CA SER A 80 0.90 -11.82 -5.88
C SER A 80 0.93 -10.33 -6.23
N VAL A 81 0.75 -9.44 -5.25
CA VAL A 81 0.56 -7.99 -5.47
C VAL A 81 1.67 -7.35 -6.30
N GLY A 82 2.93 -7.74 -6.11
CA GLY A 82 4.04 -7.26 -6.95
C GLY A 82 3.96 -7.75 -8.38
N SER A 83 3.58 -9.01 -8.59
CA SER A 83 3.35 -9.56 -9.94
C SER A 83 2.14 -8.91 -10.62
N ILE A 84 1.08 -8.57 -9.85
CA ILE A 84 -0.06 -7.80 -10.37
C ILE A 84 0.41 -6.41 -10.83
N ILE A 85 1.27 -5.72 -10.06
CA ILE A 85 1.86 -4.43 -10.46
C ILE A 85 2.59 -4.58 -11.79
N SER A 86 3.49 -5.56 -11.92
CA SER A 86 4.23 -5.81 -13.16
C SER A 86 3.31 -6.08 -14.33
N LEU A 87 2.31 -6.95 -14.16
CA LEU A 87 1.36 -7.29 -15.21
C LEU A 87 0.52 -6.06 -15.64
N VAL A 88 0.01 -5.31 -14.67
CA VAL A 88 -0.77 -4.09 -14.94
C VAL A 88 0.08 -3.05 -15.67
N ASN A 89 1.33 -2.81 -15.23
CA ASN A 89 2.26 -1.89 -15.88
C ASN A 89 2.47 -2.28 -17.35
N VAL A 90 2.84 -3.53 -17.60
CA VAL A 90 3.09 -4.05 -18.96
C VAL A 90 1.86 -3.94 -19.85
N VAL A 91 0.69 -4.38 -19.36
CA VAL A 91 -0.56 -4.31 -20.13
C VAL A 91 -0.93 -2.87 -20.43
N THR A 92 -0.85 -1.99 -19.43
CA THR A 92 -1.20 -0.56 -19.58
C THR A 92 -0.34 0.09 -20.68
N VAL A 93 1.00 -0.04 -20.58
CA VAL A 93 1.92 0.60 -21.55
C VAL A 93 1.78 -0.05 -22.93
N SER A 94 1.62 -1.39 -23.01
CA SER A 94 1.41 -2.08 -24.28
C SER A 94 0.13 -1.64 -25.00
N VAL A 95 -0.98 -1.46 -24.27
CA VAL A 95 -2.25 -0.95 -24.82
C VAL A 95 -2.08 0.49 -25.31
N MET A 96 -1.44 1.34 -24.52
CA MET A 96 -1.16 2.73 -24.90
C MET A 96 -0.33 2.80 -26.19
N ALA A 97 0.72 2.00 -26.28
CA ALA A 97 1.59 1.92 -27.45
C ALA A 97 0.86 1.38 -28.70
N ALA A 98 0.12 0.27 -28.55
CA ALA A 98 -0.63 -0.37 -29.63
C ALA A 98 -1.71 0.55 -30.23
N LEU A 99 -2.29 1.45 -29.44
CA LEU A 99 -3.30 2.43 -29.86
C LEU A 99 -2.70 3.79 -30.25
N GLY A 100 -1.37 3.89 -30.40
CA GLY A 100 -0.68 5.07 -30.93
C GLY A 100 -0.47 6.22 -29.94
N GLY A 101 -0.55 5.97 -28.62
CA GLY A 101 -0.17 6.93 -27.57
C GLY A 101 -1.04 8.20 -27.43
N SER A 102 -2.17 8.26 -28.12
CA SER A 102 -3.13 9.39 -28.02
C SER A 102 -3.80 9.44 -26.65
N LEU A 103 -4.46 10.56 -26.31
CA LEU A 103 -5.23 10.67 -25.06
C LEU A 103 -6.25 9.53 -24.91
N GLY A 104 -6.92 9.13 -25.99
CA GLY A 104 -7.82 7.99 -25.99
C GLY A 104 -7.10 6.67 -25.69
N ALA A 105 -5.88 6.49 -26.22
CA ALA A 105 -5.04 5.33 -25.92
C ALA A 105 -4.60 5.29 -24.46
N ILE A 106 -4.25 6.45 -23.89
CA ILE A 106 -3.90 6.59 -22.48
C ILE A 106 -5.08 6.20 -21.59
N ILE A 107 -6.26 6.74 -21.85
CA ILE A 107 -7.48 6.43 -21.11
C ILE A 107 -7.81 4.93 -21.23
N ALA A 108 -7.73 4.35 -22.42
CA ALA A 108 -7.97 2.92 -22.64
C ALA A 108 -6.95 2.07 -21.85
N GLY A 109 -5.66 2.40 -21.90
CA GLY A 109 -4.61 1.72 -21.14
C GLY A 109 -4.86 1.73 -19.63
N ILE A 110 -5.26 2.89 -19.07
CA ILE A 110 -5.60 3.02 -17.65
C ILE A 110 -6.77 2.09 -17.28
N PHE A 111 -7.87 2.14 -18.04
CA PHE A 111 -9.04 1.29 -17.75
C PHE A 111 -8.74 -0.19 -17.87
N VAL A 112 -8.01 -0.61 -18.91
CA VAL A 112 -7.58 -2.01 -19.08
C VAL A 112 -6.68 -2.43 -17.93
N GLY A 113 -5.71 -1.60 -17.53
CA GLY A 113 -4.83 -1.88 -16.40
C GLY A 113 -5.61 -2.06 -15.09
N ILE A 114 -6.56 -1.19 -14.79
CA ILE A 114 -7.44 -1.32 -13.62
C ILE A 114 -8.25 -2.62 -13.69
N ALA A 115 -8.82 -2.93 -14.85
CA ALA A 115 -9.59 -4.17 -15.03
C ALA A 115 -8.74 -5.41 -14.79
N VAL A 116 -7.50 -5.44 -15.30
CA VAL A 116 -6.53 -6.54 -15.06
C VAL A 116 -6.27 -6.72 -13.57
N GLY A 117 -5.98 -5.63 -12.83
CA GLY A 117 -5.75 -5.74 -11.39
C GLY A 117 -6.95 -6.25 -10.61
N ILE A 118 -8.16 -5.78 -10.95
CA ILE A 118 -9.42 -6.27 -10.36
C ILE A 118 -9.62 -7.76 -10.65
N VAL A 119 -9.39 -8.20 -11.89
CA VAL A 119 -9.53 -9.61 -12.31
C VAL A 119 -8.52 -10.49 -11.57
N CYS A 120 -7.26 -10.07 -11.46
CA CYS A 120 -6.25 -10.81 -10.70
C CYS A 120 -6.64 -10.93 -9.21
N GLY A 121 -7.09 -9.83 -8.60
CA GLY A 121 -7.59 -9.84 -7.22
C GLY A 121 -8.82 -10.73 -7.05
N ALA A 122 -9.77 -10.68 -7.98
CA ALA A 122 -10.96 -11.55 -7.96
C ALA A 122 -10.58 -13.03 -8.10
N PHE A 123 -9.64 -13.36 -8.96
CA PHE A 123 -9.10 -14.71 -9.13
C PHE A 123 -8.49 -15.23 -7.82
N ASN A 124 -7.61 -14.45 -7.19
CA ASN A 124 -7.02 -14.81 -5.90
C ASN A 124 -8.09 -14.98 -4.82
N GLY A 125 -9.02 -14.03 -4.74
CA GLY A 125 -10.14 -14.11 -3.80
C GLY A 125 -11.01 -15.35 -4.01
N PHE A 126 -11.26 -15.74 -5.26
CA PHE A 126 -11.97 -16.97 -5.59
C PHE A 126 -11.18 -18.21 -5.12
N CYS A 127 -9.89 -18.30 -5.45
CA CYS A 127 -9.05 -19.43 -5.03
C CYS A 127 -9.00 -19.57 -3.51
N VAL A 128 -8.82 -18.47 -2.78
CA VAL A 128 -8.64 -18.51 -1.34
C VAL A 128 -9.95 -18.64 -0.58
N ALA A 129 -10.97 -17.85 -0.95
CA ALA A 129 -12.19 -17.76 -0.16
C ALA A 129 -13.28 -18.75 -0.58
N VAL A 130 -13.32 -19.16 -1.86
CA VAL A 130 -14.32 -20.08 -2.38
C VAL A 130 -13.76 -21.49 -2.48
N LEU A 131 -12.60 -21.67 -3.14
CA LEU A 131 -11.93 -22.97 -3.24
C LEU A 131 -11.20 -23.38 -1.95
N ARG A 132 -11.06 -22.43 -0.99
CA ARG A 132 -10.45 -22.63 0.33
C ARG A 132 -8.97 -23.05 0.26
N PHE A 133 -8.25 -22.59 -0.75
CA PHE A 133 -6.81 -22.78 -0.82
C PHE A 133 -6.11 -21.97 0.26
N GLN A 134 -4.94 -22.45 0.70
CA GLN A 134 -4.11 -21.73 1.65
C GLN A 134 -3.64 -20.39 1.03
N PRO A 135 -3.90 -19.23 1.66
CA PRO A 135 -3.68 -17.90 1.07
C PRO A 135 -2.27 -17.70 0.51
N ILE A 136 -1.25 -17.94 1.34
CA ILE A 136 0.16 -17.71 0.99
C ILE A 136 0.55 -18.56 -0.23
N VAL A 137 0.21 -19.85 -0.24
CA VAL A 137 0.57 -20.77 -1.33
C VAL A 137 -0.16 -20.42 -2.62
N SER A 138 -1.46 -20.13 -2.50
CA SER A 138 -2.30 -19.79 -3.65
C SER A 138 -1.86 -18.50 -4.31
N THR A 139 -1.64 -17.43 -3.52
CA THR A 139 -1.25 -16.11 -4.06
C THR A 139 0.19 -16.10 -4.54
N PHE A 140 1.08 -16.87 -3.94
CA PHE A 140 2.43 -17.07 -4.48
C PHE A 140 2.40 -17.77 -5.84
N ALA A 141 1.63 -18.86 -5.97
CA ALA A 141 1.51 -19.59 -7.24
C ALA A 141 0.86 -18.72 -8.34
N SER A 142 -0.24 -18.01 -8.03
CA SER A 142 -0.85 -17.07 -8.98
C SER A 142 0.10 -15.94 -9.35
N GLY A 143 0.91 -15.46 -8.40
CA GLY A 143 1.95 -14.46 -8.64
C GLY A 143 2.97 -14.91 -9.69
N ILE A 144 3.40 -16.17 -9.67
CA ILE A 144 4.30 -16.72 -10.69
C ILE A 144 3.60 -16.71 -12.07
N VAL A 145 2.30 -17.07 -12.11
CA VAL A 145 1.53 -17.03 -13.36
C VAL A 145 1.43 -15.61 -13.89
N PHE A 146 1.08 -14.63 -13.05
CA PHE A 146 0.95 -13.22 -13.46
C PHE A 146 2.29 -12.64 -13.93
N ALA A 147 3.39 -12.95 -13.24
CA ALA A 147 4.72 -12.56 -13.69
C ALA A 147 5.11 -13.20 -15.03
N GLY A 148 4.76 -14.48 -15.23
CA GLY A 148 4.96 -15.17 -16.52
C GLY A 148 4.16 -14.54 -17.65
N ILE A 149 2.91 -14.14 -17.41
CA ILE A 149 2.09 -13.42 -18.41
C ILE A 149 2.69 -12.04 -18.72
N ALA A 150 3.18 -11.31 -17.71
CA ALA A 150 3.85 -10.03 -17.91
C ALA A 150 5.08 -10.18 -18.82
N LEU A 151 5.95 -11.16 -18.56
CA LEU A 151 7.10 -11.48 -19.39
C LEU A 151 6.73 -11.99 -20.80
N TRP A 152 5.61 -12.68 -20.94
CA TRP A 152 5.12 -13.11 -22.26
C TRP A 152 4.65 -11.93 -23.12
N ILE A 153 3.99 -10.94 -22.50
CA ILE A 153 3.52 -9.74 -23.21
C ILE A 153 4.68 -8.80 -23.53
N LEU A 154 5.58 -8.59 -22.57
CA LEU A 154 6.75 -7.72 -22.71
C LEU A 154 8.00 -8.46 -22.19
N PRO A 155 8.77 -9.14 -23.08
CA PRO A 155 9.93 -9.93 -22.66
C PRO A 155 11.11 -9.13 -22.09
N ALA A 156 11.19 -7.82 -22.41
CA ALA A 156 12.25 -6.94 -21.95
C ALA A 156 11.68 -5.59 -21.50
N ALA A 157 12.29 -5.01 -20.47
CA ALA A 157 11.95 -3.66 -20.02
C ALA A 157 12.32 -2.60 -21.08
N GLY A 158 11.66 -1.42 -21.02
CA GLY A 158 12.02 -0.26 -21.82
C GLY A 158 10.99 0.16 -22.87
N LEU A 159 9.79 -0.45 -22.90
CA LEU A 159 8.69 0.09 -23.69
C LEU A 159 8.26 1.43 -23.09
N ALA A 160 8.48 2.54 -23.80
CA ALA A 160 8.18 3.89 -23.31
C ALA A 160 6.67 4.09 -23.14
N ALA A 161 6.27 4.67 -22.02
CA ALA A 161 4.94 5.22 -21.85
C ALA A 161 4.82 6.54 -22.66
N PRO A 162 3.62 6.90 -23.17
CA PRO A 162 3.41 8.18 -23.88
C PRO A 162 3.82 9.38 -23.02
N ASP A 163 4.45 10.40 -23.62
CA ASP A 163 4.93 11.58 -22.92
C ASP A 163 3.81 12.25 -22.12
N ALA A 164 2.65 12.46 -22.72
CA ALA A 164 1.49 13.06 -22.05
C ALA A 164 1.03 12.32 -20.79
N TYR A 165 1.37 11.03 -20.64
CA TYR A 165 1.02 10.26 -19.45
C TYR A 165 1.94 10.57 -18.26
N TRP A 166 3.25 10.44 -18.45
CA TRP A 166 4.21 10.62 -17.35
C TRP A 166 4.45 12.12 -17.04
N GLU A 167 4.36 13.01 -18.05
CA GLU A 167 4.37 14.46 -17.84
C GLU A 167 3.21 14.88 -16.93
N THR A 168 1.96 14.41 -17.21
CA THR A 168 0.80 14.69 -16.36
C THR A 168 1.02 14.21 -14.92
N TYR A 169 1.69 13.07 -14.72
CA TYR A 169 2.00 12.58 -13.38
C TYR A 169 2.96 13.50 -12.61
N GLY A 170 3.94 14.09 -13.30
CA GLY A 170 4.92 15.03 -12.75
C GLY A 170 4.47 16.49 -12.66
N GLU A 171 3.38 16.86 -13.34
CA GLU A 171 2.94 18.24 -13.46
C GLU A 171 1.98 18.69 -12.34
N ASN A 172 1.67 20.01 -12.38
CA ASN A 172 0.69 20.64 -11.49
C ASN A 172 -0.68 20.74 -12.18
N LEU A 173 -1.69 20.16 -11.59
CA LEU A 173 -3.09 20.34 -11.98
C LEU A 173 -3.72 21.43 -11.10
N ALA A 174 -4.19 22.52 -11.72
CA ALA A 174 -4.73 23.68 -11.01
C ALA A 174 -3.76 24.30 -9.97
N GLY A 175 -2.45 24.30 -10.26
CA GLY A 175 -1.41 24.83 -9.36
C GLY A 175 -1.02 23.90 -8.20
N ILE A 176 -1.59 22.71 -8.12
CA ILE A 176 -1.28 21.70 -7.10
C ILE A 176 -0.66 20.48 -7.80
N PRO A 177 0.46 19.91 -7.31
CA PRO A 177 1.06 18.70 -7.85
C PRO A 177 0.04 17.56 -7.99
N PHE A 178 0.00 16.92 -9.16
CA PHE A 178 -1.00 15.88 -9.46
C PHE A 178 -1.00 14.72 -8.45
N VAL A 179 0.16 14.35 -7.95
CA VAL A 179 0.32 13.31 -6.93
C VAL A 179 -0.42 13.61 -5.63
N LEU A 180 -0.60 14.89 -5.26
CA LEU A 180 -1.37 15.29 -4.08
C LEU A 180 -2.87 15.08 -4.27
N TRP A 181 -3.37 15.20 -5.51
CA TRP A 181 -4.76 14.87 -5.84
C TRP A 181 -5.00 13.37 -5.69
N ILE A 182 -4.06 12.54 -6.12
CA ILE A 182 -4.14 11.08 -5.94
C ILE A 182 -4.11 10.73 -4.44
N LEU A 183 -3.23 11.35 -3.68
CA LEU A 183 -3.15 11.13 -2.23
C LEU A 183 -4.43 11.58 -1.51
N ALA A 184 -5.03 12.71 -1.91
CA ALA A 184 -6.30 13.18 -1.38
C ALA A 184 -7.44 12.20 -1.73
N ALA A 185 -7.50 11.73 -2.99
CA ALA A 185 -8.47 10.73 -3.42
C ALA A 185 -8.33 9.41 -2.64
N LEU A 186 -7.09 8.97 -2.38
CA LEU A 186 -6.81 7.82 -1.51
C LEU A 186 -7.34 8.05 -0.10
N GLY A 187 -7.07 9.21 0.50
CA GLY A 187 -7.57 9.57 1.84
C GLY A 187 -9.09 9.51 1.91
N ILE A 188 -9.78 10.08 0.91
CA ILE A 188 -11.24 10.01 0.78
C ILE A 188 -11.71 8.56 0.63
N ALA A 189 -11.08 7.76 -0.24
CA ALA A 189 -11.44 6.37 -0.45
C ALA A 189 -11.31 5.55 0.84
N VAL A 190 -10.20 5.69 1.58
CA VAL A 190 -9.98 5.04 2.87
C VAL A 190 -11.04 5.47 3.90
N ALA A 191 -11.35 6.77 3.99
CA ALA A 191 -12.36 7.30 4.89
C ALA A 191 -13.77 6.76 4.57
N VAL A 192 -14.12 6.69 3.29
CA VAL A 192 -15.40 6.13 2.83
C VAL A 192 -15.48 4.63 3.14
N ILE A 193 -14.45 3.85 2.78
CA ILE A 193 -14.43 2.40 3.04
C ILE A 193 -14.52 2.12 4.54
N ALA A 194 -13.86 2.93 5.39
CA ALA A 194 -13.90 2.77 6.84
C ALA A 194 -15.32 2.93 7.43
N GLN A 195 -16.20 3.68 6.77
CA GLN A 195 -17.60 3.88 7.20
C GLN A 195 -18.51 2.72 6.75
N LEU A 196 -18.10 1.94 5.74
CA LEU A 196 -18.89 0.83 5.23
C LEU A 196 -18.98 -0.31 6.25
N VAL A 197 -20.10 -1.02 6.24
CA VAL A 197 -20.30 -2.26 7.01
C VAL A 197 -19.20 -3.30 6.67
N PHE A 198 -18.72 -3.27 5.43
CA PHE A 198 -17.63 -4.11 4.94
C PHE A 198 -16.38 -4.06 5.83
N ALA A 199 -15.88 -2.87 6.17
CA ALA A 199 -14.65 -2.72 6.95
C ALA A 199 -14.80 -3.33 8.36
N ARG A 200 -15.94 -3.07 9.01
CA ARG A 200 -16.25 -3.64 10.34
C ARG A 200 -16.42 -5.16 10.30
N SER A 201 -17.11 -5.66 9.28
CA SER A 201 -17.30 -7.11 9.09
C SER A 201 -15.98 -7.81 8.79
N LEU A 202 -15.07 -7.16 8.05
CA LEU A 202 -13.76 -7.70 7.74
C LEU A 202 -12.89 -7.86 9.00
N LEU A 203 -12.92 -6.88 9.92
CA LEU A 203 -12.26 -6.97 11.22
C LEU A 203 -12.80 -8.13 12.06
N ALA A 204 -14.12 -8.36 12.04
CA ALA A 204 -14.75 -9.49 12.73
C ALA A 204 -14.30 -10.83 12.13
N VAL A 205 -14.25 -10.94 10.79
CA VAL A 205 -13.75 -12.14 10.09
C VAL A 205 -12.30 -12.43 10.48
N GLY A 206 -11.43 -11.42 10.46
CA GLY A 206 -10.03 -11.60 10.80
C GLY A 206 -9.78 -11.87 12.28
N GLY A 207 -10.69 -11.41 13.16
CA GLY A 207 -10.60 -11.70 14.59
C GLY A 207 -10.84 -13.18 14.91
N ASN A 208 -11.89 -13.77 14.32
CA ASN A 208 -12.18 -15.20 14.39
C ASN A 208 -13.14 -15.59 13.26
N ILE A 209 -12.62 -16.31 12.26
CA ILE A 209 -13.37 -16.71 11.06
C ILE A 209 -14.57 -17.59 11.44
N GLN A 210 -14.40 -18.51 12.38
CA GLN A 210 -15.46 -19.45 12.77
C GLN A 210 -16.60 -18.72 13.50
N SER A 211 -16.29 -17.85 14.45
CA SER A 211 -17.29 -17.04 15.16
C SER A 211 -18.02 -16.08 14.22
N ALA A 212 -17.30 -15.48 13.27
CA ALA A 212 -17.89 -14.61 12.25
C ALA A 212 -18.90 -15.38 11.36
N TYR A 213 -18.54 -16.59 10.95
CA TYR A 213 -19.42 -17.48 10.18
C TYR A 213 -20.67 -17.87 10.98
N GLN A 214 -20.50 -18.28 12.25
CA GLN A 214 -21.62 -18.64 13.13
C GLN A 214 -22.55 -17.45 13.42
N SER A 215 -22.02 -16.22 13.37
CA SER A 215 -22.82 -14.99 13.48
C SER A 215 -23.52 -14.60 12.17
N GLY A 216 -23.48 -15.44 11.14
CA GLY A 216 -24.17 -15.22 9.86
C GLY A 216 -23.45 -14.28 8.90
N LEU A 217 -22.18 -13.90 9.15
CA LEU A 217 -21.43 -13.07 8.21
C LEU A 217 -21.06 -13.86 6.94
N PRO A 218 -21.19 -13.27 5.74
CA PRO A 218 -20.83 -13.91 4.48
C PRO A 218 -19.31 -13.91 4.28
N VAL A 219 -18.58 -14.70 5.07
CA VAL A 219 -17.11 -14.72 5.18
C VAL A 219 -16.43 -14.81 3.80
N ALA A 220 -16.86 -15.75 2.95
CA ALA A 220 -16.28 -15.92 1.62
C ALA A 220 -16.41 -14.65 0.77
N ARG A 221 -17.59 -14.02 0.74
CA ARG A 221 -17.83 -12.79 -0.02
C ARG A 221 -17.00 -11.62 0.51
N LEU A 222 -16.82 -11.52 1.83
CA LEU A 222 -16.01 -10.48 2.45
C LEU A 222 -14.54 -10.63 2.10
N ARG A 223 -14.00 -11.86 2.14
CA ARG A 223 -12.62 -12.14 1.73
C ARG A 223 -12.41 -11.88 0.23
N VAL A 224 -13.31 -12.34 -0.66
CA VAL A 224 -13.21 -12.05 -2.10
C VAL A 224 -13.16 -10.55 -2.35
N ARG A 225 -14.02 -9.75 -1.69
CA ARG A 225 -14.01 -8.29 -1.81
C ARG A 225 -12.69 -7.67 -1.33
N ALA A 226 -12.08 -8.20 -0.27
CA ALA A 226 -10.77 -7.74 0.19
C ALA A 226 -9.68 -7.97 -0.86
N TYR A 227 -9.65 -9.13 -1.52
CA TYR A 227 -8.72 -9.42 -2.62
C TYR A 227 -8.99 -8.55 -3.85
N ILE A 228 -10.26 -8.29 -4.21
CA ILE A 228 -10.61 -7.37 -5.30
C ILE A 228 -10.10 -5.95 -5.01
N LEU A 229 -10.29 -5.47 -3.79
CA LEU A 229 -9.74 -4.17 -3.37
C LEU A 229 -8.21 -4.16 -3.42
N CYS A 230 -7.57 -5.23 -2.98
CA CYS A 230 -6.11 -5.36 -3.06
C CYS A 230 -5.63 -5.30 -4.52
N GLY A 231 -6.29 -6.02 -5.43
CA GLY A 231 -6.00 -5.96 -6.86
C GLY A 231 -6.23 -4.59 -7.48
N LEU A 232 -7.30 -3.89 -7.08
CA LEU A 232 -7.56 -2.51 -7.50
C LEU A 232 -6.46 -1.55 -7.02
N PHE A 233 -6.07 -1.60 -5.75
CA PHE A 233 -5.01 -0.76 -5.22
C PHE A 233 -3.64 -1.13 -5.81
N SER A 234 -3.39 -2.41 -6.14
CA SER A 234 -2.19 -2.84 -6.88
C SER A 234 -2.16 -2.24 -8.29
N ALA A 235 -3.32 -2.17 -8.97
CA ALA A 235 -3.42 -1.51 -10.27
C ALA A 235 -3.17 0.00 -10.17
N LEU A 236 -3.76 0.69 -9.20
CA LEU A 236 -3.51 2.11 -8.97
C LEU A 236 -2.03 2.37 -8.63
N SER A 237 -1.43 1.50 -7.82
CA SER A 237 0.02 1.53 -7.53
C SER A 237 0.85 1.38 -8.81
N ALA A 238 0.51 0.42 -9.68
CA ALA A 238 1.17 0.21 -10.95
C ALA A 238 1.07 1.42 -11.88
N LEU A 239 -0.10 2.06 -11.96
CA LEU A 239 -0.30 3.28 -12.75
C LEU A 239 0.58 4.42 -12.25
N CYS A 240 0.62 4.67 -10.94
CA CYS A 240 1.51 5.68 -10.37
C CYS A 240 2.99 5.36 -10.64
N LEU A 241 3.39 4.10 -10.47
CA LEU A 241 4.76 3.66 -10.71
C LEU A 241 5.13 3.76 -12.20
N THR A 242 4.20 3.50 -13.12
CA THR A 242 4.36 3.73 -14.57
C THR A 242 4.55 5.21 -14.88
N GLY A 243 3.82 6.11 -14.19
CA GLY A 243 4.01 7.55 -14.32
C GLY A 243 5.38 8.03 -13.83
N ASP A 244 5.86 7.45 -12.73
CA ASP A 244 7.17 7.79 -12.15
C ASP A 244 8.35 7.26 -12.99
N THR A 245 8.21 6.05 -13.56
CA THR A 245 9.30 5.40 -14.34
C THR A 245 9.22 5.66 -15.85
N ALA A 246 8.10 6.18 -16.34
CA ALA A 246 7.83 6.44 -17.76
C ALA A 246 7.99 5.23 -18.68
N SER A 247 7.97 3.98 -18.14
CA SER A 247 8.25 2.79 -18.92
C SER A 247 7.51 1.54 -18.48
N GLY A 248 7.35 0.60 -19.41
CA GLY A 248 6.91 -0.77 -19.15
C GLY A 248 8.10 -1.67 -18.75
N ASP A 249 7.96 -2.37 -17.62
CA ASP A 249 8.94 -3.32 -17.11
C ASP A 249 8.22 -4.52 -16.46
N PRO A 250 8.39 -5.75 -16.97
CA PRO A 250 7.73 -6.94 -16.43
C PRO A 250 8.22 -7.34 -15.02
N LEU A 251 9.30 -6.76 -14.52
CA LEU A 251 9.86 -7.03 -13.20
C LEU A 251 9.67 -5.87 -12.21
N LEU A 252 8.98 -4.79 -12.61
CA LEU A 252 8.84 -3.54 -11.87
C LEU A 252 8.35 -3.75 -10.44
N GLY A 253 7.35 -4.58 -10.23
CA GLY A 253 6.73 -4.84 -8.93
C GLY A 253 7.43 -5.90 -8.07
N ALA A 254 8.45 -6.59 -8.57
CA ALA A 254 9.02 -7.78 -7.92
C ALA A 254 9.46 -7.54 -6.46
N LYS A 255 10.03 -6.37 -6.16
CA LYS A 255 10.50 -6.01 -4.81
C LYS A 255 9.38 -5.47 -3.90
N MET A 256 8.21 -5.13 -4.43
CA MET A 256 7.16 -4.44 -3.69
C MET A 256 6.29 -5.38 -2.85
N THR A 257 6.22 -6.67 -3.18
CA THR A 257 5.40 -7.66 -2.47
C THR A 257 5.70 -7.71 -0.96
N LEU A 258 6.94 -8.03 -0.60
CA LEU A 258 7.34 -8.10 0.81
C LEU A 258 7.38 -6.71 1.46
N GLY A 259 7.74 -5.68 0.70
CA GLY A 259 7.67 -4.29 1.15
C GLY A 259 6.28 -3.88 1.59
N SER A 260 5.22 -4.29 0.86
CA SER A 260 3.84 -3.98 1.21
C SER A 260 3.42 -4.63 2.54
N VAL A 261 3.80 -5.90 2.75
CA VAL A 261 3.55 -6.60 4.03
C VAL A 261 4.29 -5.90 5.18
N ALA A 262 5.55 -5.54 4.97
CA ALA A 262 6.34 -4.81 5.97
C ALA A 262 5.71 -3.44 6.30
N ALA A 263 5.24 -2.69 5.29
CA ALA A 263 4.54 -1.43 5.48
C ALA A 263 3.27 -1.60 6.32
N VAL A 264 2.48 -2.65 6.06
CA VAL A 264 1.26 -2.97 6.81
C VAL A 264 1.57 -3.23 8.28
N VAL A 265 2.62 -4.00 8.57
CA VAL A 265 3.02 -4.32 9.95
C VAL A 265 3.64 -3.12 10.66
N LEU A 266 4.52 -2.37 10.01
CA LEU A 266 5.08 -1.12 10.54
C LEU A 266 3.97 -0.09 10.82
N GLY A 267 2.89 -0.13 10.04
CA GLY A 267 1.68 0.65 10.26
C GLY A 267 0.82 0.21 11.46
N GLY A 268 1.20 -0.87 12.16
CA GLY A 268 0.52 -1.37 13.35
C GLY A 268 -0.65 -2.33 13.06
N THR A 269 -0.77 -2.85 11.84
CA THR A 269 -1.75 -3.88 11.50
C THR A 269 -1.20 -5.26 11.86
N ALA A 270 -1.97 -6.05 12.61
CA ALA A 270 -1.58 -7.39 13.03
C ALA A 270 -1.68 -8.39 11.88
N LEU A 271 -0.62 -9.17 11.62
CA LEU A 271 -0.63 -10.23 10.59
C LEU A 271 -1.62 -11.36 10.91
N SER A 272 -2.00 -11.53 12.17
CA SER A 272 -3.05 -12.46 12.58
C SER A 272 -4.45 -12.03 12.15
N GLY A 273 -4.61 -10.83 11.61
CA GLY A 273 -5.90 -10.24 11.23
C GLY A 273 -6.70 -9.65 12.39
N GLY A 274 -7.86 -9.12 12.08
CA GLY A 274 -8.84 -8.59 13.04
C GLY A 274 -8.44 -7.30 13.76
N ARG A 275 -7.20 -6.81 13.58
CA ARG A 275 -6.68 -5.59 14.22
C ARG A 275 -5.80 -4.82 13.25
N GLY A 276 -6.07 -3.55 13.05
CA GLY A 276 -5.31 -2.67 12.18
C GLY A 276 -6.14 -1.58 11.55
N ASN A 277 -5.46 -0.72 10.77
CA ASN A 277 -6.11 0.39 10.09
C ASN A 277 -5.29 0.76 8.84
N PRO A 278 -5.93 0.95 7.66
CA PRO A 278 -5.25 1.41 6.45
C PRO A 278 -4.49 2.73 6.61
N LEU A 279 -4.95 3.63 7.49
CA LEU A 279 -4.20 4.87 7.80
C LEU A 279 -2.81 4.55 8.38
N GLY A 280 -2.71 3.54 9.25
CA GLY A 280 -1.40 3.10 9.77
C GLY A 280 -0.48 2.64 8.65
N SER A 281 -0.99 1.88 7.70
CA SER A 281 -0.20 1.35 6.57
C SER A 281 0.29 2.44 5.62
N ILE A 282 -0.42 3.57 5.49
CA ILE A 282 0.07 4.76 4.79
C ILE A 282 1.38 5.23 5.45
N PHE A 283 1.36 5.42 6.77
CA PHE A 283 2.58 5.82 7.51
C PHE A 283 3.65 4.72 7.47
N GLY A 284 3.27 3.44 7.52
CA GLY A 284 4.20 2.32 7.37
C GLY A 284 4.94 2.32 6.03
N ALA A 285 4.25 2.64 4.93
CA ALA A 285 4.87 2.79 3.62
C ALA A 285 5.82 4.01 3.56
N VAL A 286 5.42 5.15 4.16
CA VAL A 286 6.27 6.33 4.28
C VAL A 286 7.52 6.03 5.14
N ILE A 287 7.39 5.27 6.23
CA ILE A 287 8.52 4.82 7.05
C ILE A 287 9.53 4.05 6.20
N LEU A 288 9.08 3.11 5.34
CA LEU A 288 9.98 2.35 4.45
C LEU A 288 10.73 3.27 3.49
N GLY A 289 10.04 4.23 2.89
CA GLY A 289 10.66 5.23 2.03
C GLY A 289 11.69 6.08 2.76
N LEU A 290 11.33 6.61 3.94
CA LEU A 290 12.23 7.43 4.75
C LEU A 290 13.44 6.65 5.26
N ILE A 291 13.32 5.36 5.60
CA ILE A 291 14.46 4.51 5.95
C ILE A 291 15.42 4.42 4.76
N GLY A 292 14.90 4.20 3.55
CA GLY A 292 15.72 4.20 2.33
C GLY A 292 16.49 5.52 2.14
N SER A 293 15.81 6.65 2.33
CA SER A 293 16.41 7.98 2.25
C SER A 293 17.48 8.21 3.32
N VAL A 294 17.22 7.80 4.58
CA VAL A 294 18.22 7.88 5.67
C VAL A 294 19.47 7.08 5.33
N VAL A 295 19.30 5.83 4.86
CA VAL A 295 20.41 4.96 4.50
C VAL A 295 21.24 5.56 3.35
N PHE A 296 20.56 6.15 2.37
CA PHE A 296 21.21 6.85 1.25
C PHE A 296 22.00 8.09 1.73
N PHE A 297 21.37 8.97 2.50
CA PHE A 297 22.01 10.22 2.98
C PHE A 297 23.07 9.97 4.06
N ALA A 298 23.03 8.84 4.76
CA ALA A 298 24.09 8.38 5.65
C ALA A 298 25.34 7.91 4.89
N GLY A 299 25.36 7.94 3.56
CA GLY A 299 26.49 7.57 2.72
C GLY A 299 26.76 6.07 2.64
N VAL A 300 25.76 5.24 2.93
CA VAL A 300 25.89 3.78 2.79
C VAL A 300 26.04 3.44 1.30
N PRO A 301 27.12 2.71 0.88
CA PRO A 301 27.29 2.29 -0.50
C PRO A 301 26.08 1.50 -1.02
N PHE A 302 25.75 1.69 -2.29
CA PHE A 302 24.53 1.14 -2.92
C PHE A 302 24.38 -0.37 -2.70
N GLU A 303 25.49 -1.10 -2.73
CA GLU A 303 25.54 -2.55 -2.57
C GLU A 303 25.02 -3.02 -1.19
N TYR A 304 25.17 -2.18 -0.17
CA TYR A 304 24.76 -2.49 1.21
C TYR A 304 23.43 -1.88 1.61
N GLN A 305 22.85 -0.98 0.81
CA GLN A 305 21.62 -0.26 1.17
C GLN A 305 20.46 -1.21 1.47
N ASN A 306 20.23 -2.21 0.61
CA ASN A 306 19.16 -3.21 0.81
C ASN A 306 19.38 -4.05 2.07
N LEU A 307 20.63 -4.40 2.39
CA LEU A 307 20.97 -5.14 3.61
C LEU A 307 20.69 -4.32 4.85
N VAL A 308 21.18 -3.08 4.88
CA VAL A 308 20.98 -2.16 6.02
C VAL A 308 19.51 -1.83 6.22
N GLN A 309 18.80 -1.53 5.13
CA GLN A 309 17.34 -1.29 5.18
C GLN A 309 16.59 -2.50 5.73
N GLY A 310 16.91 -3.71 5.28
CA GLY A 310 16.30 -4.95 5.76
C GLY A 310 16.54 -5.17 7.26
N LEU A 311 17.76 -4.93 7.74
CA LEU A 311 18.11 -5.04 9.15
C LEU A 311 17.36 -4.02 10.02
N ILE A 312 17.22 -2.76 9.55
CA ILE A 312 16.46 -1.72 10.24
C ILE A 312 14.98 -2.12 10.35
N VAL A 313 14.40 -2.62 9.26
CA VAL A 313 12.99 -3.09 9.24
C VAL A 313 12.80 -4.26 10.20
N LEU A 314 13.71 -5.24 10.22
CA LEU A 314 13.67 -6.37 11.15
C LEU A 314 13.77 -5.91 12.62
N ALA A 315 14.66 -4.97 12.92
CA ALA A 315 14.80 -4.40 14.25
C ALA A 315 13.52 -3.66 14.69
N ALA A 316 12.91 -2.88 13.79
CA ALA A 316 11.66 -2.16 14.04
C ALA A 316 10.49 -3.13 14.31
N LEU A 317 10.38 -4.22 13.55
CA LEU A 317 9.37 -5.26 13.75
C LEU A 317 9.57 -6.00 15.08
N ALA A 318 10.80 -6.36 15.42
CA ALA A 318 11.12 -7.02 16.71
C ALA A 318 10.80 -6.11 17.90
N GLY A 319 11.10 -4.81 17.80
CA GLY A 319 10.75 -3.81 18.81
C GLY A 319 9.24 -3.64 18.97
N GLY A 320 8.48 -3.62 17.89
CA GLY A 320 7.02 -3.52 17.90
C GLY A 320 6.33 -4.69 18.61
N VAL A 321 6.83 -5.91 18.43
CA VAL A 321 6.29 -7.12 19.09
C VAL A 321 6.50 -7.07 20.61
N THR A 322 7.62 -6.56 21.09
CA THR A 322 7.91 -6.49 22.54
C THR A 322 7.02 -5.46 23.24
N VAL A 323 6.68 -4.36 22.58
CA VAL A 323 5.77 -3.32 23.12
C VAL A 323 4.30 -3.80 23.12
N ALA A 324 3.89 -4.56 22.13
CA ALA A 324 2.50 -5.08 22.03
C ALA A 324 2.17 -6.21 23.05
N ARG A 325 3.19 -6.85 23.65
CA ARG A 325 3.02 -7.91 24.66
C ARG A 325 2.91 -7.38 26.10
N ARG A 326 3.15 -6.11 26.32
CA ARG A 326 2.95 -5.41 27.60
C ARG A 326 1.62 -4.64 27.59
#